data_3004311899baaa382208b84f3c7fafa7
#
_entry.id   3004311899baaa382208b84f3c7fafa7
#
_cell.length_a   1.000
_cell.length_b   1.000
_cell.length_c   1.000
_cell.angle_alpha   90.00
_cell.angle_beta   90.00
_cell.angle_gamma   90.00
#
_symmetry.space_group_name_H-M   'P 1'
#
loop_
_entity.id
_entity.type
_entity.pdbx_description
1 polymer ?
#
loop_
_entity_poly.entity_id
_entity_poly.type
_entity_poly.pdbx_seq_one_letter_code
_entity_poly.pdbx_strand_id
1 'polypeptide(L)'
;MKHRLLKIAPDLIALILANAFILWYWFEATKKFEFVVPYILWGLLIVPLMGIWLIYKKYKEHPTIKLSSFGFIPRPSFPFARVMYAVSSAFILVSIGLFIIVLARPQTSSSWENISTEGIDIVIAMDISASMLAKDFDPNRLEASKEVAKSFIGERPNDRVGLVVYEGEAFTQCPLTSDHRVLIDLLDDIKTGMVEGGTAIGSGLATAVNRLKDSDAKSKVVILLTDGVNNSGNIPPITAAEIASEFGIRVYTIGVGSKGRAMSPVAMAPNGQFRYDLVEVKIDEKVLQKIADITDGKYFRATDNHSLAEIYQDIDKLEKTKIEVTQHSKKLDRFLGIALIAFGLLIGYYIIQAFILRFTP
;
A
#
# COMPACT_ATOMS: atom_id res chain seq x y z
N MET A 1 -61.51 -24.12 14.78
CA MET A 1 -60.41 -23.34 14.26
C MET A 1 -59.50 -22.76 15.35
N LYS A 2 -59.99 -22.08 16.38
CA LYS A 2 -59.19 -21.48 17.47
C LYS A 2 -58.25 -22.45 18.19
N HIS A 3 -58.67 -23.68 18.51
CA HIS A 3 -57.81 -24.68 19.16
C HIS A 3 -56.66 -25.22 18.32
N ARG A 4 -56.74 -25.23 16.98
CA ARG A 4 -55.63 -25.62 16.10
C ARG A 4 -54.57 -24.52 15.99
N LEU A 5 -55.01 -23.25 15.94
CA LEU A 5 -54.11 -22.09 15.89
C LEU A 5 -53.26 -21.97 17.18
N LEU A 6 -53.85 -22.20 18.37
CA LEU A 6 -53.12 -22.21 19.63
C LEU A 6 -52.03 -23.31 19.73
N LYS A 7 -52.20 -24.43 19.01
CA LYS A 7 -51.19 -25.51 18.97
C LYS A 7 -50.00 -25.17 18.08
N ILE A 8 -50.19 -24.38 17.02
CA ILE A 8 -49.17 -24.01 16.03
C ILE A 8 -48.43 -22.73 16.43
N ALA A 9 -49.00 -21.92 17.32
CA ALA A 9 -48.47 -20.60 17.70
C ALA A 9 -46.98 -20.61 18.11
N PRO A 10 -46.50 -21.52 18.98
CA PRO A 10 -45.06 -21.54 19.36
C PRO A 10 -44.13 -21.77 18.20
N ASP A 11 -44.47 -22.68 17.29
CA ASP A 11 -43.63 -22.98 16.11
C ASP A 11 -43.63 -21.82 15.10
N LEU A 12 -44.78 -21.14 14.92
CA LEU A 12 -44.86 -19.93 14.07
C LEU A 12 -44.04 -18.76 14.66
N ILE A 13 -44.13 -18.57 15.97
CA ILE A 13 -43.34 -17.53 16.66
C ILE A 13 -41.85 -17.85 16.50
N ALA A 14 -41.41 -19.08 16.72
CA ALA A 14 -40.06 -19.51 16.56
C ALA A 14 -39.55 -19.32 15.12
N LEU A 15 -40.36 -19.63 14.11
CA LEU A 15 -40.06 -19.39 12.70
C LEU A 15 -39.88 -17.90 12.38
N ILE A 16 -40.78 -17.06 12.87
CA ILE A 16 -40.75 -15.61 12.67
C ILE A 16 -39.48 -15.05 13.31
N LEU A 17 -39.21 -15.41 14.57
CA LEU A 17 -38.03 -14.94 15.31
C LEU A 17 -36.70 -15.40 14.66
N ALA A 18 -36.62 -16.65 14.21
CA ALA A 18 -35.44 -17.17 13.51
C ALA A 18 -35.18 -16.41 12.21
N ASN A 19 -36.21 -16.19 11.38
CA ASN A 19 -36.07 -15.43 10.14
C ASN A 19 -35.76 -13.95 10.40
N ALA A 20 -36.41 -13.33 11.40
CA ALA A 20 -36.09 -11.96 11.77
C ALA A 20 -34.65 -11.79 12.24
N PHE A 21 -34.14 -12.75 13.03
CA PHE A 21 -32.74 -12.76 13.46
C PHE A 21 -31.78 -12.91 12.27
N ILE A 22 -32.05 -13.83 11.35
CA ILE A 22 -31.20 -14.05 10.14
C ILE A 22 -31.18 -12.79 9.26
N LEU A 23 -32.33 -12.16 9.04
CA LEU A 23 -32.44 -10.93 8.25
C LEU A 23 -31.72 -9.76 8.92
N TRP A 24 -31.88 -9.62 10.24
CA TRP A 24 -31.16 -8.60 11.01
C TRP A 24 -29.65 -8.82 10.93
N TYR A 25 -29.19 -10.06 11.15
CA TYR A 25 -27.78 -10.40 11.10
C TYR A 25 -27.20 -10.21 9.68
N TRP A 26 -27.95 -10.58 8.65
CA TRP A 26 -27.55 -10.33 7.26
C TRP A 26 -27.39 -8.82 6.99
N PHE A 27 -28.32 -7.99 7.42
CA PHE A 27 -28.24 -6.55 7.26
C PHE A 27 -27.05 -5.94 7.99
N GLU A 28 -26.75 -6.39 9.21
CA GLU A 28 -25.55 -5.97 9.94
C GLU A 28 -24.27 -6.49 9.27
N ALA A 29 -24.28 -7.71 8.76
CA ALA A 29 -23.14 -8.29 8.06
C ALA A 29 -22.82 -7.56 6.75
N THR A 30 -23.83 -7.12 5.99
CA THR A 30 -23.62 -6.33 4.76
C THR A 30 -23.01 -4.95 5.01
N LYS A 31 -23.16 -4.40 6.22
CA LYS A 31 -22.50 -3.14 6.60
C LYS A 31 -21.03 -3.33 6.96
N LYS A 32 -20.64 -4.50 7.46
CA LYS A 32 -19.32 -4.76 8.06
C LYS A 32 -18.39 -5.57 7.15
N PHE A 33 -18.96 -6.34 6.22
CA PHE A 33 -18.22 -7.30 5.41
C PHE A 33 -18.52 -7.12 3.91
N GLU A 34 -17.48 -7.28 3.11
CA GLU A 34 -17.62 -7.51 1.68
C GLU A 34 -17.76 -9.02 1.45
N PHE A 35 -18.70 -9.43 0.62
CA PHE A 35 -18.91 -10.84 0.29
C PHE A 35 -18.23 -11.20 -1.02
N VAL A 36 -17.41 -12.26 -1.02
CA VAL A 36 -16.74 -12.75 -2.24
C VAL A 36 -17.76 -13.31 -3.23
N VAL A 37 -18.81 -13.97 -2.69
CA VAL A 37 -19.80 -14.71 -3.47
C VAL A 37 -21.23 -14.28 -3.07
N PRO A 38 -21.64 -13.03 -3.38
CA PRO A 38 -22.88 -12.46 -2.85
C PRO A 38 -24.14 -13.18 -3.35
N TYR A 39 -24.10 -13.85 -4.50
CA TYR A 39 -25.27 -14.57 -5.02
C TYR A 39 -25.67 -15.78 -4.16
N ILE A 40 -24.77 -16.35 -3.33
CA ILE A 40 -25.13 -17.43 -2.38
C ILE A 40 -26.14 -16.93 -1.34
N LEU A 41 -26.18 -15.63 -1.04
CA LEU A 41 -27.14 -15.04 -0.09
C LEU A 41 -28.59 -15.20 -0.52
N TRP A 42 -28.87 -15.38 -1.82
CA TRP A 42 -30.20 -15.76 -2.28
C TRP A 42 -30.68 -17.09 -1.69
N GLY A 43 -29.76 -17.95 -1.28
CA GLY A 43 -30.07 -19.18 -0.53
C GLY A 43 -30.79 -18.94 0.79
N LEU A 44 -30.74 -17.74 1.37
CA LEU A 44 -31.51 -17.40 2.57
C LEU A 44 -33.02 -17.51 2.37
N LEU A 45 -33.52 -17.41 1.13
CA LEU A 45 -34.93 -17.65 0.81
C LEU A 45 -35.37 -19.10 1.05
N ILE A 46 -34.42 -20.05 1.11
CA ILE A 46 -34.72 -21.47 1.43
C ILE A 46 -35.12 -21.62 2.90
N VAL A 47 -34.60 -20.76 3.80
CA VAL A 47 -34.83 -20.91 5.26
C VAL A 47 -36.31 -20.80 5.65
N PRO A 48 -37.08 -19.78 5.24
CA PRO A 48 -38.52 -19.71 5.53
C PRO A 48 -39.29 -20.87 4.90
N LEU A 49 -38.94 -21.29 3.68
CA LEU A 49 -39.58 -22.43 3.03
C LEU A 49 -39.35 -23.73 3.80
N MET A 50 -38.14 -23.95 4.27
CA MET A 50 -37.81 -25.11 5.11
C MET A 50 -38.52 -25.06 6.47
N GLY A 51 -38.64 -23.88 7.07
CA GLY A 51 -39.38 -23.69 8.30
C GLY A 51 -40.87 -24.05 8.15
N ILE A 52 -41.51 -23.59 7.08
CA ILE A 52 -42.90 -23.94 6.74
C ILE A 52 -43.02 -25.46 6.53
N TRP A 53 -42.07 -26.08 5.81
CA TRP A 53 -42.06 -27.52 5.59
C TRP A 53 -41.91 -28.31 6.89
N LEU A 54 -41.05 -27.90 7.82
CA LEU A 54 -40.87 -28.52 9.14
C LEU A 54 -42.17 -28.47 9.95
N ILE A 55 -42.86 -27.33 9.97
CA ILE A 55 -44.16 -27.17 10.63
C ILE A 55 -45.18 -28.10 9.99
N TYR A 56 -45.29 -28.11 8.64
CA TYR A 56 -46.20 -28.97 7.90
C TYR A 56 -45.97 -30.45 8.22
N LYS A 57 -44.71 -30.94 8.14
CA LYS A 57 -44.34 -32.31 8.45
C LYS A 57 -44.74 -32.69 9.87
N LYS A 58 -44.44 -31.84 10.84
CA LYS A 58 -44.77 -32.05 12.26
C LYS A 58 -46.26 -32.26 12.48
N TYR A 59 -47.13 -31.49 11.82
CA TYR A 59 -48.56 -31.57 12.04
C TYR A 59 -49.31 -32.58 11.16
N LYS A 60 -48.69 -33.06 10.07
CA LYS A 60 -49.30 -34.07 9.18
C LYS A 60 -48.91 -35.50 9.55
N GLU A 61 -47.70 -35.74 10.01
CA GLU A 61 -47.12 -37.08 10.20
C GLU A 61 -47.20 -37.61 11.63
N HIS A 62 -47.97 -36.97 12.55
CA HIS A 62 -48.16 -37.53 13.88
C HIS A 62 -49.09 -38.75 13.83
N PRO A 63 -48.58 -39.96 14.17
CA PRO A 63 -49.42 -41.13 14.33
C PRO A 63 -50.39 -40.90 15.48
N THR A 64 -51.68 -40.94 15.22
CA THR A 64 -52.71 -40.87 16.24
C THR A 64 -53.14 -42.27 16.64
N ILE A 65 -52.79 -42.71 17.82
CA ILE A 65 -53.35 -43.93 18.40
C ILE A 65 -54.72 -43.59 19.01
N LYS A 66 -55.77 -44.18 18.48
CA LYS A 66 -57.13 -44.04 19.03
C LYS A 66 -57.27 -45.12 20.13
N LEU A 67 -57.19 -44.73 21.38
CA LEU A 67 -57.46 -45.59 22.54
C LEU A 67 -58.93 -45.35 22.99
N SER A 68 -59.63 -46.40 23.28
CA SER A 68 -61.08 -46.38 23.65
C SER A 68 -61.37 -45.86 25.06
N SER A 69 -60.40 -45.76 25.96
CA SER A 69 -60.51 -45.22 27.28
C SER A 69 -59.25 -44.46 27.75
N PHE A 70 -59.41 -43.21 28.12
CA PHE A 70 -58.31 -42.36 28.58
C PHE A 70 -58.39 -42.02 30.07
N GLY A 71 -59.18 -42.73 30.85
CA GLY A 71 -59.49 -42.32 32.22
C GLY A 71 -58.31 -42.32 33.20
N PHE A 72 -57.21 -42.98 32.88
CA PHE A 72 -56.11 -43.17 33.82
C PHE A 72 -54.79 -42.48 33.42
N ILE A 73 -54.73 -41.82 32.28
CA ILE A 73 -53.49 -41.15 31.86
C ILE A 73 -53.63 -39.67 32.21
N PRO A 74 -52.84 -39.13 33.17
CA PRO A 74 -52.82 -37.71 33.43
C PRO A 74 -52.40 -37.00 32.15
N ARG A 75 -53.24 -36.10 31.66
CA ARG A 75 -52.93 -35.26 30.51
C ARG A 75 -51.67 -34.46 30.87
N PRO A 76 -50.51 -34.66 30.21
CA PRO A 76 -49.37 -33.86 30.51
C PRO A 76 -49.71 -32.43 30.13
N SER A 77 -49.93 -31.58 31.12
CA SER A 77 -50.14 -30.15 30.93
C SER A 77 -48.79 -29.44 30.77
N PHE A 78 -47.90 -29.97 29.93
CA PHE A 78 -46.60 -29.39 29.81
C PHE A 78 -46.49 -28.55 28.51
N PRO A 79 -46.56 -27.24 28.61
CA PRO A 79 -46.17 -26.33 27.50
C PRO A 79 -44.69 -26.46 27.20
N PHE A 80 -43.85 -26.96 28.15
CA PHE A 80 -42.40 -27.05 28.07
C PHE A 80 -41.90 -27.86 26.86
N ALA A 81 -42.41 -29.08 26.67
CA ALA A 81 -41.99 -29.90 25.51
C ALA A 81 -42.27 -29.20 24.15
N ARG A 82 -43.42 -28.51 24.04
CA ARG A 82 -43.76 -27.78 22.83
C ARG A 82 -42.82 -26.58 22.59
N VAL A 83 -42.48 -25.86 23.66
CA VAL A 83 -41.54 -24.75 23.58
C VAL A 83 -40.17 -25.28 23.19
N MET A 84 -39.70 -26.40 23.78
CA MET A 84 -38.44 -27.02 23.43
C MET A 84 -38.38 -27.50 21.97
N TYR A 85 -39.47 -28.02 21.43
CA TYR A 85 -39.55 -28.35 19.99
C TYR A 85 -39.48 -27.07 19.12
N ALA A 86 -40.16 -26.02 19.51
CA ALA A 86 -40.11 -24.75 18.77
C ALA A 86 -38.70 -24.13 18.81
N VAL A 87 -38.02 -24.18 19.98
CA VAL A 87 -36.63 -23.72 20.15
C VAL A 87 -35.65 -24.56 19.31
N SER A 88 -35.80 -25.89 19.33
CA SER A 88 -34.93 -26.75 18.50
C SER A 88 -35.12 -26.48 17.00
N SER A 89 -36.33 -26.26 16.54
CA SER A 89 -36.61 -25.87 15.15
C SER A 89 -36.00 -24.50 14.80
N ALA A 90 -36.02 -23.56 15.73
CA ALA A 90 -35.36 -22.26 15.53
C ALA A 90 -33.80 -22.42 15.42
N PHE A 91 -33.20 -23.26 16.26
CA PHE A 91 -31.77 -23.50 16.26
C PHE A 91 -31.26 -24.05 14.90
N ILE A 92 -31.97 -25.03 14.35
CA ILE A 92 -31.56 -25.58 13.03
C ILE A 92 -31.76 -24.55 11.90
N LEU A 93 -32.85 -23.77 11.93
CA LEU A 93 -33.11 -22.75 10.91
C LEU A 93 -32.05 -21.63 10.95
N VAL A 94 -31.71 -21.13 12.14
CA VAL A 94 -30.69 -20.12 12.32
C VAL A 94 -29.32 -20.65 11.92
N SER A 95 -29.00 -21.90 12.31
CA SER A 95 -27.74 -22.54 11.91
C SER A 95 -27.58 -22.61 10.39
N ILE A 96 -28.63 -23.04 9.67
CA ILE A 96 -28.61 -23.11 8.19
C ILE A 96 -28.45 -21.71 7.60
N GLY A 97 -29.17 -20.71 8.11
CA GLY A 97 -29.03 -19.32 7.64
C GLY A 97 -27.61 -18.79 7.82
N LEU A 98 -26.99 -19.05 8.98
CA LEU A 98 -25.60 -18.66 9.24
C LEU A 98 -24.61 -19.41 8.35
N PHE A 99 -24.82 -20.70 8.07
CA PHE A 99 -23.98 -21.44 7.12
C PHE A 99 -24.06 -20.87 5.70
N ILE A 100 -25.24 -20.42 5.25
CA ILE A 100 -25.38 -19.74 3.95
C ILE A 100 -24.56 -18.46 3.92
N ILE A 101 -24.56 -17.68 5.03
CA ILE A 101 -23.74 -16.46 5.14
C ILE A 101 -22.22 -16.81 5.15
N VAL A 102 -21.83 -17.89 5.82
CA VAL A 102 -20.44 -18.39 5.81
C VAL A 102 -19.99 -18.77 4.41
N LEU A 103 -20.83 -19.47 3.64
CA LEU A 103 -20.56 -19.86 2.26
C LEU A 103 -20.39 -18.66 1.32
N ALA A 104 -21.04 -17.52 1.62
CA ALA A 104 -20.84 -16.28 0.88
C ALA A 104 -19.47 -15.63 1.13
N ARG A 105 -18.62 -16.19 2.01
CA ARG A 105 -17.26 -15.76 2.36
C ARG A 105 -17.19 -14.28 2.73
N PRO A 106 -17.68 -13.89 3.93
CA PRO A 106 -17.55 -12.54 4.44
C PRO A 106 -16.07 -12.19 4.66
N GLN A 107 -15.61 -11.12 4.03
CA GLN A 107 -14.27 -10.57 4.15
C GLN A 107 -14.33 -9.18 4.75
N THR A 108 -13.36 -8.84 5.55
CA THR A 108 -13.10 -7.46 5.93
C THR A 108 -11.97 -6.96 5.04
N SER A 109 -12.21 -5.90 4.28
CA SER A 109 -11.14 -5.04 3.83
C SER A 109 -10.63 -4.32 5.10
N SER A 110 -9.74 -4.96 5.84
CA SER A 110 -8.92 -4.17 6.73
C SER A 110 -7.94 -3.45 5.82
N SER A 111 -8.28 -2.24 5.43
CA SER A 111 -7.27 -1.23 5.23
C SER A 111 -6.64 -0.99 6.63
N TRP A 112 -5.83 -1.94 7.10
CA TRP A 112 -4.64 -1.53 7.77
C TRP A 112 -3.92 -0.81 6.64
N GLU A 113 -4.01 0.50 6.58
CA GLU A 113 -2.87 1.28 6.22
C GLU A 113 -1.76 0.79 7.15
N ASN A 114 -1.14 -0.33 6.81
CA ASN A 114 0.28 -0.35 6.88
C ASN A 114 0.63 0.75 5.86
N ILE A 115 0.66 1.96 6.35
CA ILE A 115 1.64 2.91 5.93
C ILE A 115 2.95 2.21 6.35
N SER A 116 3.35 1.18 5.59
CA SER A 116 4.75 0.94 5.44
C SER A 116 5.17 2.20 4.73
N THR A 117 5.64 3.14 5.48
CA THR A 117 6.48 4.22 5.04
C THR A 117 7.78 3.56 4.57
N GLU A 118 7.66 2.67 3.57
CA GLU A 118 8.81 2.21 2.82
C GLU A 118 9.23 3.43 2.03
N GLY A 119 10.15 4.17 2.62
CA GLY A 119 10.76 5.32 1.99
C GLY A 119 11.43 4.93 0.69
N ILE A 120 11.63 5.90 -0.16
CA ILE A 120 12.41 5.78 -1.38
C ILE A 120 13.89 5.92 -0.98
N ASP A 121 14.76 5.15 -1.62
CA ASP A 121 16.19 5.35 -1.51
C ASP A 121 16.66 6.25 -2.65
N ILE A 122 17.19 7.41 -2.30
CA ILE A 122 17.62 8.43 -3.23
C ILE A 122 19.12 8.68 -3.06
N VAL A 123 19.87 8.74 -4.13
CA VAL A 123 21.24 9.26 -4.11
C VAL A 123 21.30 10.51 -5.00
N ILE A 124 21.72 11.61 -4.39
CA ILE A 124 22.02 12.84 -5.12
C ILE A 124 23.49 12.76 -5.57
N ALA A 125 23.73 12.75 -6.88
CA ALA A 125 25.04 12.82 -7.47
C ALA A 125 25.26 14.23 -8.00
N MET A 126 26.09 15.01 -7.29
CA MET A 126 26.30 16.43 -7.52
C MET A 126 27.65 16.70 -8.13
N ASP A 127 27.66 17.39 -9.26
CA ASP A 127 28.86 17.95 -9.88
C ASP A 127 29.40 19.08 -9.03
N ILE A 128 30.68 19.02 -8.69
CA ILE A 128 31.36 20.07 -7.92
C ILE A 128 32.52 20.69 -8.70
N SER A 129 32.55 20.46 -10.01
CA SER A 129 33.58 21.03 -10.91
C SER A 129 33.58 22.56 -10.91
N ALA A 130 34.69 23.15 -11.30
CA ALA A 130 34.86 24.60 -11.29
C ALA A 130 33.80 25.36 -12.10
N SER A 131 33.21 24.77 -13.15
CA SER A 131 32.08 25.35 -13.91
C SER A 131 30.85 25.59 -13.07
N MET A 132 30.60 24.80 -12.01
CA MET A 132 29.51 24.99 -11.07
C MET A 132 29.61 26.26 -10.21
N LEU A 133 30.74 26.96 -10.26
CA LEU A 133 30.88 28.30 -9.68
C LEU A 133 30.38 29.41 -10.61
N ALA A 134 29.84 29.09 -11.79
CA ALA A 134 29.26 30.08 -12.70
C ALA A 134 28.11 30.86 -12.04
N LYS A 135 28.07 32.18 -12.38
CA LYS A 135 27.14 33.15 -11.73
C LYS A 135 25.89 33.44 -12.56
N ASP A 136 25.37 32.45 -13.23
CA ASP A 136 24.06 32.51 -13.88
C ASP A 136 22.91 32.00 -12.97
N PHE A 137 23.28 31.49 -11.80
CA PHE A 137 22.40 31.21 -10.65
C PHE A 137 22.84 32.08 -9.47
N ASP A 138 21.95 32.38 -8.55
CA ASP A 138 22.23 33.17 -7.35
C ASP A 138 22.51 32.25 -6.14
N PRO A 139 23.66 32.29 -5.47
CA PRO A 139 24.87 33.09 -5.81
C PRO A 139 25.75 32.46 -6.90
N ASN A 140 25.67 31.16 -7.14
CA ASN A 140 26.26 30.38 -8.22
C ASN A 140 25.51 29.03 -8.34
N ARG A 141 25.83 28.23 -9.40
CA ARG A 141 25.12 26.95 -9.65
C ARG A 141 25.27 25.95 -8.49
N LEU A 142 26.48 25.85 -7.91
CA LEU A 142 26.74 24.90 -6.82
C LEU A 142 25.92 25.24 -5.57
N GLU A 143 25.98 26.49 -5.11
CA GLU A 143 25.24 26.90 -3.91
C GLU A 143 23.72 26.86 -4.14
N ALA A 144 23.25 27.24 -5.31
CA ALA A 144 21.82 27.09 -5.68
C ALA A 144 21.39 25.62 -5.65
N SER A 145 22.21 24.71 -6.18
CA SER A 145 21.95 23.26 -6.17
C SER A 145 21.92 22.71 -4.74
N LYS A 146 22.81 23.17 -3.86
CA LYS A 146 22.82 22.79 -2.44
C LYS A 146 21.55 23.24 -1.72
N GLU A 147 21.13 24.48 -1.90
CA GLU A 147 19.91 25.01 -1.24
C GLU A 147 18.65 24.28 -1.69
N VAL A 148 18.50 23.99 -2.98
CA VAL A 148 17.35 23.23 -3.49
C VAL A 148 17.39 21.79 -2.98
N ALA A 149 18.57 21.15 -2.95
CA ALA A 149 18.74 19.80 -2.42
C ALA A 149 18.39 19.73 -0.92
N LYS A 150 18.75 20.74 -0.10
CA LYS A 150 18.37 20.84 1.33
C LYS A 150 16.86 20.89 1.51
N SER A 151 16.19 21.75 0.73
CA SER A 151 14.71 21.84 0.77
C SER A 151 14.07 20.50 0.43
N PHE A 152 14.54 19.87 -0.65
CA PHE A 152 14.08 18.54 -1.08
C PHE A 152 14.25 17.46 -0.01
N ILE A 153 15.41 17.41 0.65
CA ILE A 153 15.71 16.47 1.73
C ILE A 153 14.79 16.73 2.93
N GLY A 154 14.59 18.00 3.30
CA GLY A 154 13.77 18.39 4.44
C GLY A 154 12.29 18.02 4.32
N GLU A 155 11.75 17.91 3.10
CA GLU A 155 10.37 17.53 2.82
C GLU A 155 10.13 16.00 2.84
N ARG A 156 11.17 15.18 3.13
CA ARG A 156 11.15 13.71 2.97
C ARG A 156 11.57 12.94 4.23
N PRO A 157 10.87 13.10 5.35
CA PRO A 157 11.30 12.53 6.63
C PRO A 157 11.43 11.00 6.66
N ASN A 158 10.81 10.30 5.70
CA ASN A 158 10.77 8.84 5.67
C ASN A 158 11.69 8.20 4.62
N ASP A 159 12.28 9.01 3.73
CA ASP A 159 13.17 8.55 2.68
C ASP A 159 14.62 8.46 3.18
N ARG A 160 15.39 7.49 2.69
CA ARG A 160 16.84 7.49 2.90
C ARG A 160 17.50 8.22 1.75
N VAL A 161 18.35 9.17 2.08
CA VAL A 161 19.06 9.96 1.09
C VAL A 161 20.56 9.81 1.28
N GLY A 162 21.28 9.62 0.18
CA GLY A 162 22.75 9.59 0.12
C GLY A 162 23.26 10.70 -0.77
N LEU A 163 24.55 11.03 -0.63
CA LEU A 163 25.21 12.10 -1.35
C LEU A 163 26.54 11.61 -1.94
N VAL A 164 26.62 11.71 -3.24
CA VAL A 164 27.83 11.48 -4.02
C VAL A 164 28.23 12.80 -4.65
N VAL A 165 29.50 13.14 -4.57
CA VAL A 165 30.07 14.31 -5.26
C VAL A 165 31.08 13.83 -6.27
N TYR A 166 31.19 14.56 -7.39
CA TYR A 166 32.16 14.22 -8.44
C TYR A 166 32.66 15.46 -9.13
N GLU A 167 33.90 15.36 -9.53
CA GLU A 167 34.63 16.29 -10.40
C GLU A 167 35.44 15.46 -11.40
N GLY A 168 36.74 15.42 -11.41
CA GLY A 168 37.54 14.48 -12.20
C GLY A 168 37.47 13.04 -11.71
N GLU A 169 37.17 12.86 -10.41
CA GLU A 169 36.85 11.61 -9.75
C GLU A 169 35.52 11.72 -8.97
N ALA A 170 35.05 10.60 -8.42
CA ALA A 170 33.79 10.57 -7.67
C ALA A 170 33.99 9.87 -6.34
N PHE A 171 33.39 10.42 -5.27
CA PHE A 171 33.34 9.75 -3.97
C PHE A 171 32.01 9.94 -3.26
N THR A 172 31.74 9.07 -2.29
CA THR A 172 30.55 9.15 -1.46
C THR A 172 30.80 10.10 -0.30
N GLN A 173 30.14 11.27 -0.32
CA GLN A 173 30.18 12.24 0.76
C GLN A 173 29.34 11.79 1.96
N CYS A 174 28.15 11.19 1.67
CA CYS A 174 27.30 10.60 2.68
C CYS A 174 26.67 9.31 2.13
N PRO A 175 26.78 8.16 2.81
CA PRO A 175 26.04 6.97 2.44
C PRO A 175 24.54 7.17 2.67
N LEU A 176 23.69 6.24 2.18
CA LEU A 176 22.25 6.28 2.44
C LEU A 176 21.94 6.38 3.94
N THR A 177 21.26 7.44 4.33
CA THR A 177 20.89 7.70 5.72
C THR A 177 19.47 8.28 5.83
N SER A 178 18.81 8.02 6.94
CA SER A 178 17.59 8.69 7.39
C SER A 178 17.89 9.90 8.30
N ASP A 179 19.16 10.09 8.70
CA ASP A 179 19.58 11.25 9.47
C ASP A 179 19.86 12.42 8.52
N HIS A 180 18.81 13.15 8.20
CA HIS A 180 18.86 14.28 7.29
C HIS A 180 19.66 15.46 7.82
N ARG A 181 19.86 15.58 9.16
CA ARG A 181 20.66 16.66 9.73
C ARG A 181 22.14 16.48 9.36
N VAL A 182 22.66 15.28 9.59
CA VAL A 182 24.04 14.95 9.21
C VAL A 182 24.25 15.09 7.69
N LEU A 183 23.27 14.68 6.89
CA LEU A 183 23.33 14.82 5.44
C LEU A 183 23.38 16.29 5.00
N ILE A 184 22.57 17.17 5.62
CA ILE A 184 22.57 18.60 5.32
C ILE A 184 23.88 19.26 5.73
N ASP A 185 24.41 18.92 6.90
CA ASP A 185 25.72 19.42 7.34
C ASP A 185 26.84 19.03 6.36
N LEU A 186 26.86 17.76 5.91
CA LEU A 186 27.82 17.28 4.92
C LEU A 186 27.62 17.90 3.52
N LEU A 187 26.40 18.27 3.17
CA LEU A 187 26.07 18.99 1.94
C LEU A 187 26.62 20.42 1.98
N ASP A 188 26.55 21.08 3.15
CA ASP A 188 27.09 22.43 3.35
C ASP A 188 28.61 22.49 3.24
N ASP A 189 29.28 21.44 3.67
CA ASP A 189 30.74 21.34 3.62
C ASP A 189 31.30 21.14 2.19
N ILE A 190 30.47 20.84 1.20
CA ILE A 190 30.89 20.61 -0.20
C ILE A 190 31.45 21.92 -0.80
N LYS A 191 32.64 21.79 -1.42
CA LYS A 191 33.32 22.87 -2.11
C LYS A 191 33.97 22.35 -3.40
N THR A 192 34.11 23.20 -4.41
CA THR A 192 34.90 22.89 -5.61
C THR A 192 36.35 22.66 -5.23
N GLY A 193 37.00 21.71 -5.90
CA GLY A 193 38.40 21.38 -5.68
C GLY A 193 38.65 20.39 -4.54
N MET A 194 37.64 19.67 -4.10
CA MET A 194 37.77 18.57 -3.11
C MET A 194 38.43 17.33 -3.75
N VAL A 195 38.36 17.21 -5.08
CA VAL A 195 38.97 16.15 -5.91
C VAL A 195 39.71 16.75 -7.09
N GLU A 196 40.39 15.91 -7.86
CA GLU A 196 41.08 16.38 -9.09
C GLU A 196 40.11 16.99 -10.08
N GLY A 197 40.54 18.06 -10.75
CA GLY A 197 39.71 18.81 -11.68
C GLY A 197 39.25 18.00 -12.90
N GLY A 198 38.11 18.32 -13.42
CA GLY A 198 37.43 17.67 -14.55
C GLY A 198 35.97 17.48 -14.33
N THR A 199 35.30 16.67 -15.17
CA THR A 199 33.87 16.31 -14.99
C THR A 199 33.69 14.85 -15.39
N ALA A 200 33.62 13.96 -14.39
CA ALA A 200 33.52 12.51 -14.55
C ALA A 200 32.07 12.03 -14.26
N ILE A 201 31.15 12.40 -15.15
CA ILE A 201 29.70 12.07 -15.00
C ILE A 201 29.49 10.56 -14.83
N GLY A 202 30.16 9.74 -15.65
CA GLY A 202 30.04 8.29 -15.58
C GLY A 202 30.53 7.70 -14.25
N SER A 203 31.63 8.23 -13.70
CA SER A 203 32.16 7.81 -12.40
C SER A 203 31.20 8.23 -11.25
N GLY A 204 30.67 9.45 -11.34
CA GLY A 204 29.62 9.95 -10.39
C GLY A 204 28.39 9.05 -10.36
N LEU A 205 27.84 8.74 -11.54
CA LEU A 205 26.70 7.86 -11.69
C LEU A 205 27.01 6.44 -11.19
N ALA A 206 28.13 5.85 -11.59
CA ALA A 206 28.53 4.50 -11.16
C ALA A 206 28.69 4.41 -9.62
N THR A 207 29.29 5.46 -9.00
CA THR A 207 29.40 5.56 -7.54
C THR A 207 28.04 5.64 -6.87
N ALA A 208 27.09 6.43 -7.41
CA ALA A 208 25.71 6.51 -6.92
C ALA A 208 24.97 5.16 -7.03
N VAL A 209 25.09 4.49 -8.18
CA VAL A 209 24.53 3.15 -8.41
C VAL A 209 25.08 2.14 -7.40
N ASN A 210 26.39 2.19 -7.12
CA ASN A 210 27.01 1.30 -6.14
C ASN A 210 26.47 1.51 -4.70
N ARG A 211 25.92 2.67 -4.35
CA ARG A 211 25.27 2.92 -3.06
C ARG A 211 23.83 2.39 -3.01
N LEU A 212 23.19 2.21 -4.17
CA LEU A 212 21.79 1.78 -4.29
C LEU A 212 21.63 0.30 -4.67
N LYS A 213 22.64 -0.34 -5.24
CA LYS A 213 22.51 -1.70 -5.80
C LYS A 213 22.00 -2.74 -4.79
N ASP A 214 22.46 -2.64 -3.54
CA ASP A 214 22.14 -3.58 -2.45
C ASP A 214 20.94 -3.10 -1.60
N SER A 215 20.22 -2.06 -2.06
CA SER A 215 19.04 -1.54 -1.39
C SER A 215 17.81 -2.42 -1.63
N ASP A 216 17.06 -2.72 -0.56
CA ASP A 216 15.78 -3.44 -0.59
C ASP A 216 14.57 -2.50 -0.82
N ALA A 217 14.79 -1.19 -1.00
CA ALA A 217 13.72 -0.23 -1.22
C ALA A 217 12.95 -0.54 -2.52
N LYS A 218 11.63 -0.32 -2.51
CA LYS A 218 10.77 -0.50 -3.70
C LYS A 218 11.12 0.43 -4.84
N SER A 219 11.59 1.63 -4.53
CA SER A 219 12.06 2.59 -5.49
C SER A 219 13.47 3.03 -5.15
N LYS A 220 14.36 2.96 -6.15
CA LYS A 220 15.76 3.38 -6.10
C LYS A 220 16.00 4.45 -7.14
N VAL A 221 16.45 5.61 -6.70
CA VAL A 221 16.53 6.80 -7.55
C VAL A 221 17.91 7.45 -7.45
N VAL A 222 18.50 7.83 -8.58
CA VAL A 222 19.63 8.75 -8.65
C VAL A 222 19.15 10.07 -9.23
N ILE A 223 19.48 11.19 -8.57
CA ILE A 223 19.35 12.54 -9.11
C ILE A 223 20.75 13.01 -9.49
N LEU A 224 21.02 13.05 -10.78
CA LEU A 224 22.32 13.42 -11.34
C LEU A 224 22.30 14.87 -11.80
N LEU A 225 23.05 15.75 -11.11
CA LEU A 225 23.19 17.17 -11.46
C LEU A 225 24.55 17.41 -12.10
N THR A 226 24.55 18.08 -13.24
CA THR A 226 25.79 18.52 -13.93
C THR A 226 25.53 19.78 -14.75
N ASP A 227 26.56 20.58 -14.96
CA ASP A 227 26.52 21.74 -15.85
C ASP A 227 27.43 21.58 -17.06
N GLY A 228 28.06 20.42 -17.21
CA GLY A 228 29.14 20.23 -18.15
C GLY A 228 29.00 19.08 -19.15
N VAL A 229 30.11 18.78 -19.75
CA VAL A 229 30.33 17.67 -20.66
C VAL A 229 31.29 16.68 -19.97
N ASN A 230 31.03 15.39 -20.09
CA ASN A 230 31.97 14.39 -19.55
C ASN A 230 33.35 14.48 -20.24
N ASN A 231 34.36 14.85 -19.48
CA ASN A 231 35.72 15.02 -19.98
C ASN A 231 36.78 14.27 -19.18
N SER A 232 36.37 13.57 -18.12
CA SER A 232 37.23 12.83 -17.20
C SER A 232 36.57 11.52 -16.76
N GLY A 233 37.30 10.71 -16.00
CA GLY A 233 36.84 9.45 -15.46
C GLY A 233 37.01 8.26 -16.41
N ASN A 234 37.07 7.06 -15.83
CA ASN A 234 37.32 5.80 -16.54
C ASN A 234 36.03 5.09 -17.01
N ILE A 235 34.88 5.51 -16.51
CA ILE A 235 33.57 4.89 -16.81
C ILE A 235 32.79 5.80 -17.75
N PRO A 236 32.42 5.33 -18.97
CA PRO A 236 31.53 6.08 -19.85
C PRO A 236 30.12 6.28 -19.19
N PRO A 237 29.53 7.48 -19.32
CA PRO A 237 28.22 7.76 -18.72
C PRO A 237 27.12 6.80 -19.14
N ILE A 238 27.12 6.38 -20.41
CA ILE A 238 26.12 5.44 -20.95
C ILE A 238 26.27 4.04 -20.32
N THR A 239 27.51 3.55 -20.16
CA THR A 239 27.75 2.27 -19.48
C THR A 239 27.28 2.29 -18.00
N ALA A 240 27.51 3.42 -17.32
CA ALA A 240 27.00 3.58 -15.95
C ALA A 240 25.46 3.58 -15.91
N ALA A 241 24.78 4.14 -16.91
CA ALA A 241 23.33 4.10 -17.04
C ALA A 241 22.79 2.70 -17.35
N GLU A 242 23.46 1.92 -18.19
CA GLU A 242 23.14 0.53 -18.47
C GLU A 242 23.23 -0.33 -17.20
N ILE A 243 24.26 -0.13 -16.39
CA ILE A 243 24.39 -0.79 -15.07
C ILE A 243 23.27 -0.35 -14.12
N ALA A 244 22.92 0.94 -14.08
CA ALA A 244 21.82 1.45 -13.26
C ALA A 244 20.49 0.77 -13.63
N SER A 245 20.21 0.63 -14.92
CA SER A 245 19.01 -0.04 -15.44
C SER A 245 18.94 -1.50 -15.04
N GLU A 246 20.04 -2.23 -15.07
CA GLU A 246 20.14 -3.65 -14.66
C GLU A 246 19.77 -3.85 -13.18
N PHE A 247 20.13 -2.89 -12.32
CA PHE A 247 19.73 -2.89 -10.90
C PHE A 247 18.35 -2.27 -10.62
N GLY A 248 17.61 -1.89 -11.66
CA GLY A 248 16.31 -1.25 -11.54
C GLY A 248 16.36 0.13 -10.87
N ILE A 249 17.49 0.85 -11.06
CA ILE A 249 17.72 2.18 -10.52
C ILE A 249 17.34 3.21 -11.58
N ARG A 250 16.40 4.12 -11.26
CA ARG A 250 16.02 5.23 -12.14
C ARG A 250 16.98 6.40 -11.97
N VAL A 251 17.33 7.03 -13.07
CA VAL A 251 18.22 8.19 -13.07
C VAL A 251 17.49 9.41 -13.64
N TYR A 252 17.24 10.40 -12.78
CA TYR A 252 16.82 11.72 -13.21
C TYR A 252 18.04 12.57 -13.46
N THR A 253 18.19 13.09 -14.66
CA THR A 253 19.33 13.92 -15.04
C THR A 253 18.92 15.37 -15.12
N ILE A 254 19.66 16.25 -14.45
CA ILE A 254 19.42 17.70 -14.41
C ILE A 254 20.62 18.42 -14.97
N GLY A 255 20.46 19.05 -16.14
CA GLY A 255 21.44 19.96 -16.71
C GLY A 255 21.27 21.35 -16.08
N VAL A 256 22.25 21.84 -15.33
CA VAL A 256 22.20 23.10 -14.60
C VAL A 256 22.95 24.18 -15.38
N GLY A 257 22.26 25.25 -15.80
CA GLY A 257 22.89 26.37 -16.47
C GLY A 257 21.97 27.12 -17.42
N SER A 258 22.13 28.43 -17.53
CA SER A 258 21.41 29.29 -18.46
C SER A 258 21.64 28.93 -19.92
N LYS A 259 20.81 29.43 -20.83
CA LYS A 259 21.07 29.33 -22.27
C LYS A 259 21.89 30.51 -22.70
N GLY A 260 23.01 30.24 -23.36
CA GLY A 260 23.91 31.25 -23.94
C GLY A 260 25.23 31.36 -23.20
N ARG A 261 25.58 32.54 -22.66
CA ARG A 261 26.85 32.78 -21.98
C ARG A 261 26.63 33.11 -20.51
N ALA A 262 27.54 32.61 -19.67
CA ALA A 262 27.52 32.82 -18.22
C ALA A 262 28.91 33.29 -17.74
N MET A 263 28.91 34.08 -16.67
CA MET A 263 30.18 34.46 -15.99
C MET A 263 30.71 33.24 -15.25
N SER A 264 31.71 32.57 -15.85
CA SER A 264 32.29 31.33 -15.35
C SER A 264 33.76 31.52 -15.00
N PRO A 265 34.30 30.74 -14.04
CA PRO A 265 35.74 30.81 -13.70
C PRO A 265 36.55 30.22 -14.84
N VAL A 266 37.52 30.97 -15.33
CA VAL A 266 38.41 30.58 -16.45
C VAL A 266 39.83 30.28 -16.01
N ALA A 267 40.28 30.82 -14.90
CA ALA A 267 41.58 30.61 -14.33
C ALA A 267 41.63 30.89 -12.83
N MET A 268 42.54 30.28 -12.13
CA MET A 268 42.84 30.62 -10.74
C MET A 268 44.07 31.56 -10.72
N ALA A 269 43.92 32.70 -10.11
CA ALA A 269 45.03 33.64 -9.93
C ALA A 269 46.01 33.13 -8.84
N PRO A 270 47.28 33.58 -8.80
CA PRO A 270 48.25 33.16 -7.80
C PRO A 270 47.84 33.41 -6.33
N ASN A 271 46.90 34.35 -6.15
CA ASN A 271 46.29 34.64 -4.82
C ASN A 271 45.14 33.68 -4.41
N GLY A 272 44.88 32.66 -5.20
CA GLY A 272 43.79 31.69 -4.94
C GLY A 272 42.40 32.15 -5.38
N GLN A 273 42.25 33.34 -5.96
CA GLN A 273 40.94 33.82 -6.44
C GLN A 273 40.69 33.37 -7.88
N PHE A 274 39.44 33.01 -8.17
CA PHE A 274 39.03 32.71 -9.54
C PHE A 274 38.85 33.99 -10.37
N ARG A 275 39.40 33.98 -11.56
CA ARG A 275 39.14 34.99 -12.59
C ARG A 275 37.95 34.53 -13.42
N TYR A 276 36.93 35.37 -13.49
CA TYR A 276 35.70 35.12 -14.23
C TYR A 276 35.71 35.80 -15.58
N ASP A 277 35.12 35.10 -16.57
CA ASP A 277 34.90 35.63 -17.91
C ASP A 277 33.55 35.10 -18.45
N LEU A 278 33.04 35.77 -19.51
CA LEU A 278 31.81 35.32 -20.20
C LEU A 278 32.12 34.13 -21.11
N VAL A 279 31.74 32.95 -20.65
CA VAL A 279 31.96 31.67 -21.35
C VAL A 279 30.63 31.12 -21.87
N GLU A 280 30.65 30.49 -23.05
CA GLU A 280 29.48 29.78 -23.56
C GLU A 280 29.16 28.54 -22.72
N VAL A 281 27.90 28.42 -22.27
CA VAL A 281 27.41 27.28 -21.47
C VAL A 281 27.22 26.10 -22.41
N LYS A 282 28.04 25.04 -22.20
CA LYS A 282 27.97 23.82 -23.01
C LYS A 282 27.55 22.66 -22.08
N ILE A 283 26.36 22.13 -22.29
CA ILE A 283 25.84 20.93 -21.59
C ILE A 283 25.60 19.87 -22.65
N ASP A 284 26.01 18.64 -22.38
CA ASP A 284 25.73 17.52 -23.26
C ASP A 284 24.33 16.95 -22.98
N GLU A 285 23.30 17.71 -23.38
CA GLU A 285 21.91 17.34 -23.20
C GLU A 285 21.59 15.96 -23.82
N LYS A 286 22.26 15.59 -24.94
CA LYS A 286 22.01 14.32 -25.62
C LYS A 286 22.46 13.13 -24.77
N VAL A 287 23.59 13.23 -24.11
CA VAL A 287 24.09 12.19 -23.22
C VAL A 287 23.20 12.10 -21.98
N LEU A 288 22.83 13.23 -21.38
CA LEU A 288 21.95 13.27 -20.22
C LEU A 288 20.55 12.70 -20.51
N GLN A 289 19.98 13.04 -21.66
CA GLN A 289 18.70 12.50 -22.11
C GLN A 289 18.78 10.99 -22.33
N LYS A 290 19.86 10.50 -22.97
CA LYS A 290 20.07 9.08 -23.20
C LYS A 290 20.23 8.29 -21.89
N ILE A 291 20.93 8.85 -20.89
CA ILE A 291 21.03 8.25 -19.53
C ILE A 291 19.64 8.07 -18.93
N ALA A 292 18.81 9.14 -18.95
CA ALA A 292 17.46 9.11 -18.43
C ALA A 292 16.58 8.08 -19.15
N ASP A 293 16.63 8.05 -20.49
CA ASP A 293 15.83 7.13 -21.31
C ASP A 293 16.18 5.65 -21.03
N ILE A 294 17.47 5.31 -20.86
CA ILE A 294 17.92 3.93 -20.55
C ILE A 294 17.40 3.46 -19.20
N THR A 295 17.24 4.37 -18.24
CA THR A 295 16.94 4.05 -16.84
C THR A 295 15.46 4.29 -16.45
N ASP A 296 14.57 4.51 -17.41
CA ASP A 296 13.15 4.88 -17.19
C ASP A 296 13.00 6.14 -16.32
N GLY A 297 13.99 7.03 -16.39
CA GLY A 297 14.00 8.34 -15.74
C GLY A 297 13.55 9.47 -16.67
N LYS A 298 13.96 10.70 -16.34
CA LYS A 298 13.65 11.88 -17.16
C LYS A 298 14.80 12.89 -17.12
N TYR A 299 15.05 13.53 -18.26
CA TYR A 299 15.97 14.67 -18.37
C TYR A 299 15.22 15.99 -18.09
N PHE A 300 15.87 16.87 -17.35
CA PHE A 300 15.41 18.23 -17.09
C PHE A 300 16.52 19.24 -17.36
N ARG A 301 16.14 20.47 -17.70
CA ARG A 301 17.06 21.59 -17.84
C ARG A 301 16.66 22.70 -16.85
N ALA A 302 17.52 22.96 -15.87
CA ALA A 302 17.39 24.09 -14.96
C ALA A 302 18.15 25.31 -15.53
N THR A 303 17.46 26.43 -15.70
CA THR A 303 18.03 27.68 -16.24
C THR A 303 18.21 28.75 -15.16
N ASP A 304 17.58 28.56 -14.01
CA ASP A 304 17.59 29.47 -12.87
C ASP A 304 17.19 28.71 -11.58
N ASN A 305 17.27 29.39 -10.42
CA ASN A 305 16.98 28.78 -9.12
C ASN A 305 15.51 28.29 -9.03
N HIS A 306 14.58 29.00 -9.64
CA HIS A 306 13.15 28.64 -9.58
C HIS A 306 12.88 27.35 -10.37
N SER A 307 13.37 27.30 -11.62
CA SER A 307 13.22 26.10 -12.46
C SER A 307 13.87 24.87 -11.83
N LEU A 308 15.00 25.03 -11.12
CA LEU A 308 15.63 23.94 -10.39
C LEU A 308 14.74 23.41 -9.26
N ALA A 309 14.10 24.29 -8.49
CA ALA A 309 13.18 23.90 -7.44
C ALA A 309 11.92 23.19 -7.98
N GLU A 310 11.34 23.67 -9.08
CA GLU A 310 10.21 23.03 -9.75
C GLU A 310 10.54 21.62 -10.24
N ILE A 311 11.75 21.42 -10.79
CA ILE A 311 12.22 20.10 -11.24
C ILE A 311 12.24 19.07 -10.09
N TYR A 312 12.74 19.47 -8.92
CA TYR A 312 12.74 18.58 -7.76
C TYR A 312 11.32 18.22 -7.27
N GLN A 313 10.37 19.18 -7.34
CA GLN A 313 8.96 18.89 -7.05
C GLN A 313 8.33 17.94 -8.09
N ASP A 314 8.70 18.07 -9.35
CA ASP A 314 8.21 17.16 -10.40
C ASP A 314 8.74 15.76 -10.24
N ILE A 315 10.03 15.60 -9.86
CA ILE A 315 10.62 14.31 -9.52
C ILE A 315 9.85 13.69 -8.33
N ASP A 316 9.53 14.46 -7.31
CA ASP A 316 8.74 14.02 -6.16
C ASP A 316 7.37 13.47 -6.57
N LYS A 317 6.64 14.18 -7.42
CA LYS A 317 5.34 13.76 -7.93
C LYS A 317 5.44 12.46 -8.74
N LEU A 318 6.46 12.34 -9.61
CA LEU A 318 6.68 11.17 -10.45
C LEU A 318 6.94 9.91 -9.61
N GLU A 319 7.71 10.01 -8.52
CA GLU A 319 8.01 8.88 -7.65
C GLU A 319 6.82 8.50 -6.74
N LYS A 320 6.10 9.46 -6.17
CA LYS A 320 4.90 9.22 -5.35
C LYS A 320 3.79 8.52 -6.15
N THR A 321 3.56 8.94 -7.38
CA THR A 321 2.52 8.34 -8.25
C THR A 321 2.81 6.85 -8.54
N LYS A 322 4.08 6.47 -8.72
CA LYS A 322 4.48 5.08 -8.99
C LYS A 322 4.32 4.16 -7.77
N ILE A 323 4.43 4.68 -6.54
CA ILE A 323 4.24 3.90 -5.29
C ILE A 323 2.77 3.60 -5.03
N GLU A 324 1.86 4.53 -5.28
CA GLU A 324 0.41 4.36 -5.07
C GLU A 324 -0.20 3.20 -5.86
N VAL A 325 0.36 2.87 -7.03
CA VAL A 325 -0.14 1.79 -7.90
C VAL A 325 0.12 0.38 -7.33
N THR A 326 0.98 0.24 -6.31
CA THR A 326 1.39 -1.07 -5.76
C THR A 326 0.68 -1.46 -4.46
N GLN A 327 -0.34 -0.72 -4.01
CA GLN A 327 -1.10 -1.05 -2.80
C GLN A 327 -1.96 -2.32 -3.00
N HIS A 328 -1.44 -3.46 -2.60
CA HIS A 328 -2.21 -4.70 -2.51
C HIS A 328 -3.03 -4.69 -1.21
N SER A 329 -4.34 -4.47 -1.31
CA SER A 329 -5.25 -4.66 -0.17
C SER A 329 -5.33 -6.16 0.17
N LYS A 330 -4.77 -6.58 1.29
CA LYS A 330 -4.97 -7.94 1.82
C LYS A 330 -6.39 -8.03 2.40
N LYS A 331 -7.25 -8.80 1.75
CA LYS A 331 -8.58 -9.13 2.26
C LYS A 331 -8.47 -10.30 3.24
N LEU A 332 -8.99 -10.12 4.45
CA LEU A 332 -8.98 -11.15 5.48
C LEU A 332 -10.36 -11.82 5.58
N ASP A 333 -10.39 -13.15 5.46
CA ASP A 333 -11.60 -13.93 5.63
C ASP A 333 -12.06 -13.91 7.11
N ARG A 334 -13.34 -13.62 7.36
CA ARG A 334 -13.95 -13.55 8.71
C ARG A 334 -15.03 -14.59 8.94
N PHE A 335 -15.06 -15.64 8.13
CA PHE A 335 -16.10 -16.67 8.22
C PHE A 335 -16.01 -17.56 9.45
N LEU A 336 -14.82 -17.76 10.06
CA LEU A 336 -14.58 -18.75 11.13
C LEU A 336 -15.46 -18.49 12.36
N GLY A 337 -15.56 -17.26 12.83
CA GLY A 337 -16.39 -16.93 14.00
C GLY A 337 -17.87 -17.22 13.76
N ILE A 338 -18.38 -16.90 12.57
CA ILE A 338 -19.78 -17.16 12.20
C ILE A 338 -20.03 -18.67 12.09
N ALA A 339 -19.07 -19.41 11.50
CA ALA A 339 -19.12 -20.87 11.36
C ALA A 339 -19.18 -21.58 12.72
N LEU A 340 -18.38 -21.14 13.70
CA LEU A 340 -18.38 -21.70 15.05
C LEU A 340 -19.73 -21.48 15.76
N ILE A 341 -20.35 -20.32 15.62
CA ILE A 341 -21.69 -20.04 16.17
C ILE A 341 -22.72 -20.94 15.50
N ALA A 342 -22.71 -21.06 14.17
CA ALA A 342 -23.62 -21.91 13.42
C ALA A 342 -23.49 -23.39 13.85
N PHE A 343 -22.27 -23.87 14.02
CA PHE A 343 -21.99 -25.24 14.49
C PHE A 343 -22.45 -25.47 15.94
N GLY A 344 -22.22 -24.51 16.82
CA GLY A 344 -22.72 -24.55 18.20
C GLY A 344 -24.25 -24.67 18.28
N LEU A 345 -24.98 -23.92 17.44
CA LEU A 345 -26.43 -24.02 17.35
C LEU A 345 -26.88 -25.38 16.81
N LEU A 346 -26.17 -25.97 15.86
CA LEU A 346 -26.45 -27.29 15.33
C LEU A 346 -26.26 -28.38 16.42
N ILE A 347 -25.20 -28.29 17.20
CA ILE A 347 -24.99 -29.17 18.36
C ILE A 347 -26.11 -29.00 19.38
N GLY A 348 -26.48 -27.78 19.71
CA GLY A 348 -27.60 -27.47 20.61
C GLY A 348 -28.93 -28.11 20.15
N TYR A 349 -29.21 -28.04 18.84
CA TYR A 349 -30.34 -28.72 18.24
C TYR A 349 -30.30 -30.23 18.54
N TYR A 350 -29.18 -30.90 18.27
CA TYR A 350 -29.04 -32.35 18.50
C TYR A 350 -29.14 -32.72 19.98
N ILE A 351 -28.58 -31.92 20.88
CA ILE A 351 -28.68 -32.14 22.34
C ILE A 351 -30.17 -32.05 22.79
N ILE A 352 -30.89 -31.03 22.37
CA ILE A 352 -32.31 -30.88 22.70
C ILE A 352 -33.10 -32.07 22.17
N GLN A 353 -32.83 -32.48 20.93
CA GLN A 353 -33.53 -33.61 20.31
C GLN A 353 -33.23 -34.95 21.01
N ALA A 354 -31.98 -35.23 21.36
CA ALA A 354 -31.53 -36.51 21.90
C ALA A 354 -31.84 -36.68 23.41
N PHE A 355 -31.66 -35.61 24.19
CA PHE A 355 -31.72 -35.68 25.66
C PHE A 355 -33.02 -35.15 26.23
N ILE A 356 -33.62 -34.09 25.68
CA ILE A 356 -34.79 -33.46 26.23
C ILE A 356 -36.07 -34.05 25.62
N LEU A 357 -36.11 -34.15 24.28
CA LEU A 357 -37.33 -34.55 23.59
C LEU A 357 -37.52 -36.06 23.47
N ARG A 358 -36.45 -36.86 23.63
CA ARG A 358 -36.53 -38.34 23.64
C ARG A 358 -37.18 -38.89 24.91
N PHE A 359 -37.07 -38.16 26.01
CA PHE A 359 -37.61 -38.59 27.32
C PHE A 359 -38.94 -37.90 27.69
N THR A 360 -39.48 -37.03 26.83
CA THR A 360 -40.82 -36.49 27.04
C THR A 360 -41.82 -37.35 26.31
N PRO A 361 -42.77 -38.01 27.03
CA PRO A 361 -43.81 -38.87 26.48
C PRO A 361 -44.81 -38.10 25.58
#